data_ec4ee3e97884d04673bda09980ca1b38
#
_entry.id   ec4ee3e97884d04673bda09980ca1b38
#
_cell.length_a   1.000
_cell.length_b   1.000
_cell.length_c   1.000
_cell.angle_alpha   90.00
_cell.angle_beta   90.00
_cell.angle_gamma   90.00
#
_symmetry.space_group_name_H-M   'P 1'
#
loop_
_entity.id
_entity.type
_entity.pdbx_description
1 polymer ?
#
loop_
_entity_poly.entity_id
_entity_poly.type
_entity_poly.pdbx_seq_one_letter_code
_entity_poly.pdbx_strand_id
1 'polypeptide(L)' 'PRRELIGDAAERLSRKLGLVKKGMMITVRFYRTDAYDTITGLVTRIDPEYRYITIVKTKIPFDDIADIYGANIVDV' A
#
# COMPACT_ATOMS: atom_id res chain seq x y z
N PRO A 1 -8.21 13.57 10.84
CA PRO A 1 -7.72 13.87 9.48
C PRO A 1 -6.61 12.94 9.06
N ARG A 2 -6.55 12.73 7.76
CA ARG A 2 -5.55 11.85 7.19
C ARG A 2 -4.15 12.44 7.37
N ARG A 3 -3.22 11.58 7.75
CA ARG A 3 -1.83 11.97 7.90
C ARG A 3 -1.11 11.91 6.56
N GLU A 4 -0.43 12.97 6.22
CA GLU A 4 0.39 13.00 5.01
C GLU A 4 1.77 12.41 5.28
N LEU A 5 2.27 11.64 4.31
CA LEU A 5 3.63 11.12 4.36
C LEU A 5 4.55 12.10 3.65
N ILE A 6 5.61 12.52 4.35
CA ILE A 6 6.61 13.44 3.80
C ILE A 6 8.00 12.90 4.09
N GLY A 7 8.97 13.38 3.33
CA GLY A 7 10.37 13.05 3.55
C GLY A 7 10.65 11.57 3.39
N ASP A 8 11.41 11.02 4.31
CA ASP A 8 11.88 9.64 4.23
C ASP A 8 10.74 8.63 4.27
N ALA A 9 9.67 8.93 4.98
CA ALA A 9 8.53 8.02 5.05
C ALA A 9 7.84 7.85 3.69
N ALA A 10 7.64 8.95 2.97
CA ALA A 10 7.04 8.92 1.65
C ALA A 10 7.95 8.19 0.65
N GLU A 11 9.25 8.46 0.72
CA GLU A 11 10.23 7.82 -0.14
C GLU A 11 10.30 6.32 0.10
N ARG A 12 10.28 5.91 1.36
CA ARG A 12 10.29 4.49 1.73
C ARG A 12 9.05 3.77 1.22
N LEU A 13 7.89 4.39 1.36
CA LEU A 13 6.65 3.82 0.84
C LEU A 13 6.69 3.68 -0.67
N SER A 14 7.23 4.68 -1.36
CA SER A 14 7.37 4.64 -2.81
C SER A 14 8.23 3.46 -3.26
N ARG A 15 9.33 3.19 -2.55
CA ARG A 15 10.19 2.04 -2.84
C ARG A 15 9.46 0.72 -2.60
N LYS A 16 8.70 0.64 -1.52
CA LYS A 16 7.92 -0.57 -1.22
C LYS A 16 6.86 -0.81 -2.30
N LEU A 17 6.19 0.23 -2.75
CA LEU A 17 5.22 0.12 -3.84
C LEU A 17 5.87 -0.41 -5.11
N GLY A 18 7.11 -0.02 -5.38
CA GLY A 18 7.85 -0.52 -6.54
C GLY A 18 8.17 -2.00 -6.47
N LEU A 19 8.17 -2.58 -5.26
CA LEU A 19 8.41 -4.01 -5.06
C LEU A 19 7.13 -4.84 -5.13
N VAL A 20 5.98 -4.21 -5.02
CA VAL A 20 4.70 -4.90 -5.04
C VAL A 20 4.35 -5.30 -6.47
N LYS A 21 3.97 -6.56 -6.64
CA LYS A 21 3.58 -7.09 -7.95
C LYS A 21 2.30 -7.90 -7.82
N LYS A 22 1.57 -8.00 -8.93
CA LYS A 22 0.37 -8.82 -9.02
C LYS A 22 0.71 -10.26 -8.65
N GLY A 23 -0.12 -10.84 -7.78
CA GLY A 23 0.07 -12.22 -7.32
C GLY A 23 0.84 -12.35 -6.03
N MET A 24 1.37 -11.27 -5.49
CA MET A 24 2.06 -11.29 -4.20
C MET A 24 1.06 -11.23 -3.05
N MET A 25 1.38 -11.97 -1.99
CA MET A 25 0.62 -11.88 -0.73
C MET A 25 1.26 -10.79 0.13
N ILE A 26 0.51 -9.74 0.42
CA ILE A 26 1.01 -8.63 1.23
C ILE A 26 -0.03 -8.19 2.24
N THR A 27 0.44 -7.42 3.22
CA THR A 27 -0.41 -6.74 4.19
C THR A 27 -0.26 -5.25 3.97
N VAL A 28 -1.38 -4.56 3.84
CA VAL A 28 -1.38 -3.11 3.64
C VAL A 28 -2.09 -2.45 4.81
N ARG A 29 -1.43 -1.45 5.39
CA ARG A 29 -2.03 -0.58 6.39
C ARG A 29 -2.42 0.71 5.67
N PHE A 30 -3.66 1.08 5.77
CA PHE A 30 -4.19 2.22 5.03
C PHE A 30 -5.17 3.01 5.88
N TYR A 31 -5.38 4.26 5.49
CA TYR A 31 -6.30 5.16 6.17
C TYR A 31 -7.69 4.99 5.56
N ARG A 32 -8.69 4.82 6.41
CA ARG A 32 -10.06 4.63 5.97
C ARG A 32 -10.99 5.47 6.84
N THR A 33 -11.69 6.38 6.19
CA THR A 33 -12.64 7.30 6.83
C THR A 33 -11.98 8.15 7.90
N ASP A 34 -11.83 7.66 9.12
CA ASP A 34 -11.21 8.41 10.21
C ASP A 34 -10.30 7.54 11.07
N ALA A 35 -9.90 6.39 10.56
CA ALA A 35 -9.04 5.47 11.27
C ALA A 35 -8.17 4.68 10.30
N TYR A 36 -7.08 4.09 10.81
CA TYR A 36 -6.28 3.17 10.03
C TYR A 36 -6.88 1.78 10.07
N ASP A 37 -6.77 1.08 8.97
CA ASP A 37 -7.21 -0.29 8.84
C ASP A 37 -6.09 -1.12 8.23
N THR A 38 -6.20 -2.44 8.30
CA THR A 38 -5.19 -3.34 7.77
C THR A 38 -5.87 -4.44 6.98
N ILE A 39 -5.31 -4.75 5.81
CA ILE A 39 -5.82 -5.84 4.98
C ILE A 39 -4.65 -6.71 4.54
N THR A 40 -4.85 -8.03 4.55
CA THR A 40 -3.88 -9.01 4.08
C THR A 40 -4.52 -9.84 2.98
N GLY A 41 -3.82 -9.98 1.88
CA GLY A 41 -4.32 -10.80 0.77
C GLY A 41 -3.43 -10.71 -0.45
N LEU A 42 -3.87 -11.36 -1.51
CA LEU A 42 -3.17 -11.33 -2.79
C LEU A 42 -3.44 -10.03 -3.53
N VAL A 43 -2.37 -9.48 -4.10
CA VAL A 43 -2.50 -8.32 -4.98
C VAL A 43 -3.08 -8.81 -6.30
N THR A 44 -4.27 -8.31 -6.64
CA THR A 44 -4.95 -8.68 -7.88
C THR A 44 -4.80 -7.64 -8.97
N ARG A 45 -4.45 -6.42 -8.60
CA ARG A 45 -4.23 -5.36 -9.58
C ARG A 45 -3.35 -4.27 -8.99
N ILE A 46 -2.47 -3.72 -9.82
CA ILE A 46 -1.68 -2.54 -9.51
C ILE A 46 -1.85 -1.57 -10.68
N ASP A 47 -2.29 -0.36 -10.39
CA ASP A 47 -2.50 0.66 -11.42
C ASP A 47 -1.72 1.92 -11.06
N PRO A 48 -0.50 2.06 -11.60
CA PRO A 48 0.30 3.24 -11.30
C PRO A 48 -0.23 4.52 -11.96
N GLU A 49 -0.99 4.38 -13.02
CA GLU A 49 -1.57 5.53 -13.71
C GLU A 49 -2.66 6.18 -12.86
N TYR A 50 -3.56 5.38 -12.32
CA TYR A 50 -4.63 5.87 -11.46
C TYR A 50 -4.27 5.81 -9.97
N ARG A 51 -3.07 5.34 -9.65
CA ARG A 51 -2.48 5.35 -8.32
C ARG A 51 -3.31 4.59 -7.29
N TYR A 52 -3.53 3.31 -7.57
CA TYR A 52 -4.19 2.43 -6.59
C TYR A 52 -3.70 0.99 -6.74
N ILE A 53 -3.94 0.20 -5.70
CA ILE A 53 -3.76 -1.24 -5.76
C ILE A 53 -5.05 -1.90 -5.31
N THR A 54 -5.24 -3.16 -5.73
CA THR A 54 -6.39 -3.96 -5.32
C THR A 54 -5.89 -5.22 -4.63
N ILE A 55 -6.33 -5.41 -3.40
CA ILE A 55 -6.05 -6.60 -2.62
C ILE A 55 -7.32 -7.43 -2.61
N VAL A 56 -7.31 -8.56 -3.33
CA VAL A 56 -8.47 -9.41 -3.56
C VAL A 56 -9.58 -8.61 -4.25
N LYS A 57 -10.46 -7.97 -3.50
CA LYS A 57 -11.55 -7.14 -4.04
C LYS A 57 -11.54 -5.73 -3.48
N THR A 58 -10.54 -5.39 -2.68
CA THR A 58 -10.48 -4.10 -2.01
C THR A 58 -9.53 -3.18 -2.75
N LYS A 59 -10.06 -2.09 -3.29
CA LYS A 59 -9.29 -1.07 -3.97
C LYS A 59 -8.76 -0.07 -2.95
N ILE A 60 -7.46 0.17 -2.99
CA ILE A 60 -6.79 1.08 -2.04
C ILE A 60 -5.99 2.10 -2.82
N PRO A 61 -6.38 3.40 -2.78
CA PRO A 61 -5.59 4.45 -3.41
C PRO A 61 -4.21 4.56 -2.76
N PHE A 62 -3.18 4.84 -3.56
CA PHE A 62 -1.82 5.00 -3.04
C PHE A 62 -1.76 6.07 -1.95
N ASP A 63 -2.53 7.12 -2.09
CA ASP A 63 -2.51 8.24 -1.15
C ASP A 63 -3.07 7.86 0.23
N ASP A 64 -3.81 6.78 0.31
CA ASP A 64 -4.37 6.30 1.57
C ASP A 64 -3.48 5.27 2.27
N ILE A 65 -2.45 4.78 1.59
CA ILE A 65 -1.58 3.74 2.13
C ILE A 65 -0.63 4.34 3.15
N ALA A 66 -0.62 3.77 4.37
CA ALA A 66 0.32 4.18 5.41
C ALA A 66 1.58 3.31 5.39
N ASP A 67 1.43 2.00 5.14
CA ASP A 67 2.57 1.11 5.07
C ASP A 67 2.20 -0.19 4.35
N ILE A 68 3.22 -0.93 3.93
CA ILE A 68 3.07 -2.20 3.23
C ILE A 68 4.04 -3.19 3.85
N TYR A 69 3.54 -4.41 4.11
CA TYR A 69 4.35 -5.49 4.68
C TYR A 69 4.20 -6.73 3.82
N GLY A 70 5.24 -7.53 3.72
CA GLY A 70 5.18 -8.78 2.99
C GLY A 70 6.52 -9.50 3.01
N ALA A 71 6.52 -10.79 2.71
CA ALA A 71 7.73 -11.60 2.74
C ALA A 71 8.80 -11.08 1.77
N ASN A 72 8.38 -10.53 0.64
CA ASN A 72 9.30 -10.00 -0.37
C ASN A 72 9.39 -8.48 -0.35
N ILE A 73 8.81 -7.85 0.65
CA ILE A 73 8.87 -6.41 0.83
C ILE A 73 9.88 -6.13 1.94
N VAL A 74 10.99 -5.54 1.56
CA VAL A 74 12.09 -5.24 2.49
C VAL A 74 11.94 -3.82 2.99
N ASP A 75 12.18 -3.65 4.29
CA ASP A 75 12.18 -2.32 4.89
C ASP A 75 13.52 -1.64 4.58
N VAL A 76 13.47 -0.60 3.78
CA VAL A 76 14.67 0.11 3.30
C VAL A 76 14.79 1.50 3.88
#